data_5652b2bf1fef764f2338b2d7833bd68c
#
_entry.id   5652b2bf1fef764f2338b2d7833bd68c
#
_cell.length_a   1.000
_cell.length_b   1.000
_cell.length_c   1.000
_cell.angle_alpha   90.00
_cell.angle_beta   90.00
_cell.angle_gamma   90.00
#
_symmetry.space_group_name_H-M   'P 1'
#
loop_
_entity.id
_entity.type
_entity.pdbx_description
1 polymer ?
#
loop_
_entity_poly.entity_id
_entity_poly.type
_entity_poly.pdbx_seq_one_letter_code
_entity_poly.pdbx_strand_id
1 'polypeptide(L)'
;AVARDDLRAAQYDHGCEDLFFFVERLLVEACGEDVAGRLRVARSRNDIDMTMYRMRQREFIAALAASAVDLREALVDLASRHRETFFAAHTHTQAAQPTSVAHYLLAVIEQVERDYVRLRAAYASTNRSPLGACAITGTGFPIDRQLTSDLLGFDAPTGNTYGSIATVDYLLESVAATQVMLIGLGRVVQDLLLWCTREFG
;
A
#
# COMPACT_ATOMS: atom_id res chain seq x y z
N ALA A 1 12.86 -21.47 16.82
CA ALA A 1 12.19 -20.38 16.10
C ALA A 1 12.30 -19.13 16.97
N VAL A 2 12.76 -18.03 16.40
CA VAL A 2 12.77 -16.72 17.09
C VAL A 2 11.33 -16.31 17.31
N ALA A 3 10.94 -16.08 18.58
CA ALA A 3 9.56 -15.71 18.89
C ALA A 3 9.27 -14.28 18.43
N ARG A 4 8.13 -14.08 17.77
CA ARG A 4 7.71 -12.73 17.30
C ARG A 4 7.61 -11.72 18.43
N ASP A 5 7.28 -12.19 19.63
CA ASP A 5 7.11 -11.33 20.79
C ASP A 5 8.46 -10.83 21.32
N ASP A 6 9.52 -11.64 21.23
CA ASP A 6 10.89 -11.22 21.57
C ASP A 6 11.37 -10.10 20.63
N LEU A 7 11.03 -10.19 19.33
CA LEU A 7 11.35 -9.14 18.36
C LEU A 7 10.58 -7.84 18.60
N ARG A 8 9.31 -7.93 19.03
CA ARG A 8 8.49 -6.76 19.36
C ARG A 8 8.92 -6.09 20.66
N ALA A 9 9.43 -6.87 21.60
CA ALA A 9 9.93 -6.38 22.88
C ALA A 9 11.38 -5.89 22.82
N ALA A 10 12.10 -6.16 21.72
CA ALA A 10 13.48 -5.76 21.55
C ALA A 10 13.62 -4.23 21.58
N GLN A 11 14.48 -3.74 22.46
CA GLN A 11 14.87 -2.34 22.53
C GLN A 11 16.29 -2.20 21.95
N TYR A 12 16.53 -1.07 21.30
CA TYR A 12 17.85 -0.76 20.78
C TYR A 12 18.82 -0.47 21.93
N ASP A 13 19.77 -1.37 22.13
CA ASP A 13 20.76 -1.36 23.24
C ASP A 13 22.19 -1.02 22.77
N HIS A 14 22.35 -0.56 21.53
CA HIS A 14 23.66 -0.34 20.89
C HIS A 14 24.51 -1.59 20.69
N GLY A 15 23.99 -2.79 20.98
CA GLY A 15 24.69 -4.06 20.80
C GLY A 15 24.75 -4.56 19.36
N CYS A 16 23.94 -3.97 18.48
CA CYS A 16 23.90 -4.23 17.05
C CYS A 16 23.68 -2.92 16.30
N GLU A 17 24.02 -2.87 15.00
CA GLU A 17 23.82 -1.67 14.17
C GLU A 17 22.32 -1.36 13.97
N ASP A 18 21.52 -2.40 13.74
CA ASP A 18 20.07 -2.30 13.56
C ASP A 18 19.35 -3.63 13.83
N LEU A 19 18.03 -3.66 13.59
CA LEU A 19 17.19 -4.84 13.77
C LEU A 19 17.62 -6.02 12.89
N PHE A 20 18.15 -5.79 11.70
CA PHE A 20 18.62 -6.83 10.80
C PHE A 20 19.75 -7.64 11.47
N PHE A 21 20.77 -6.98 11.98
CA PHE A 21 21.89 -7.64 12.66
C PHE A 21 21.47 -8.26 14.00
N PHE A 22 20.50 -7.67 14.68
CA PHE A 22 19.91 -8.27 15.87
C PHE A 22 19.24 -9.62 15.55
N VAL A 23 18.42 -9.67 14.49
CA VAL A 23 17.78 -10.92 14.02
C VAL A 23 18.82 -11.95 13.58
N GLU A 24 19.88 -11.52 12.87
CA GLU A 24 20.96 -12.41 12.48
C GLU A 24 21.66 -13.04 13.69
N ARG A 25 21.93 -12.26 14.73
CA ARG A 25 22.50 -12.79 16.00
C ARG A 25 21.60 -13.86 16.60
N LEU A 26 20.30 -13.61 16.70
CA LEU A 26 19.34 -14.60 17.21
C LEU A 26 19.28 -15.87 16.35
N LEU A 27 19.46 -15.76 15.05
CA LEU A 27 19.53 -16.92 14.15
C LEU A 27 20.81 -17.73 14.39
N VAL A 28 21.96 -17.08 14.59
CA VAL A 28 23.21 -17.75 14.93
C VAL A 28 23.10 -18.47 16.27
N GLU A 29 22.54 -17.83 17.29
CA GLU A 29 22.28 -18.43 18.59
C GLU A 29 21.36 -19.66 18.53
N ALA A 30 20.32 -19.59 17.64
CA ALA A 30 19.32 -20.64 17.52
C ALA A 30 19.77 -21.85 16.69
N CYS A 31 20.60 -21.69 15.66
CA CYS A 31 20.93 -22.76 14.70
C CYS A 31 22.42 -22.94 14.42
N GLY A 32 23.27 -22.15 15.07
CA GLY A 32 24.71 -22.19 14.88
C GLY A 32 25.21 -21.42 13.67
N GLU A 33 26.48 -21.05 13.68
CA GLU A 33 27.09 -20.16 12.68
C GLU A 33 27.08 -20.74 11.25
N ASP A 34 27.32 -22.06 11.10
CA ASP A 34 27.33 -22.70 9.78
C ASP A 34 25.95 -22.62 9.08
N VAL A 35 24.89 -22.94 9.83
CA VAL A 35 23.51 -22.88 9.28
C VAL A 35 23.07 -21.45 9.04
N ALA A 36 23.30 -20.55 9.99
CA ALA A 36 22.99 -19.15 9.85
C ALA A 36 23.78 -18.49 8.71
N GLY A 37 25.07 -18.86 8.55
CA GLY A 37 25.92 -18.40 7.45
C GLY A 37 25.39 -18.78 6.08
N ARG A 38 24.80 -19.96 5.92
CA ARG A 38 24.14 -20.39 4.67
C ARG A 38 22.91 -19.50 4.33
N LEU A 39 22.20 -19.02 5.32
CA LEU A 39 21.10 -18.08 5.10
C LEU A 39 21.58 -16.71 4.61
N ARG A 40 22.84 -16.35 4.84
CA ARG A 40 23.43 -15.09 4.36
C ARG A 40 23.89 -15.13 2.92
N VAL A 41 24.11 -16.33 2.37
CA VAL A 41 24.60 -16.48 1.00
C VAL A 41 23.68 -15.78 0.02
N ALA A 42 24.26 -14.94 -0.83
CA ALA A 42 23.54 -14.23 -1.90
C ALA A 42 22.39 -13.32 -1.40
N ARG A 43 22.53 -12.76 -0.21
CA ARG A 43 21.59 -11.76 0.34
C ARG A 43 22.35 -10.55 0.86
N SER A 44 21.68 -9.41 0.76
CA SER A 44 22.12 -8.15 1.36
C SER A 44 20.98 -7.56 2.19
N ARG A 45 21.31 -6.69 3.13
CA ARG A 45 20.31 -5.86 3.80
C ARG A 45 19.47 -5.07 2.77
N ASN A 46 20.08 -4.61 1.69
CA ASN A 46 19.40 -3.81 0.66
C ASN A 46 18.23 -4.55 0.01
N ASP A 47 18.44 -5.77 -0.48
CA ASP A 47 17.35 -6.51 -1.13
C ASP A 47 16.34 -7.08 -0.15
N ILE A 48 16.76 -7.39 1.08
CA ILE A 48 15.86 -7.81 2.16
C ILE A 48 14.93 -6.66 2.56
N ASP A 49 15.47 -5.46 2.83
CA ASP A 49 14.68 -4.30 3.24
C ASP A 49 13.68 -3.90 2.13
N MET A 50 14.14 -3.82 0.87
CA MET A 50 13.25 -3.54 -0.25
C MET A 50 12.15 -4.59 -0.42
N THR A 51 12.43 -5.86 -0.12
CA THR A 51 11.43 -6.93 -0.14
C THR A 51 10.41 -6.72 0.98
N MET A 52 10.86 -6.45 2.20
CA MET A 52 9.99 -6.20 3.34
C MET A 52 9.12 -4.96 3.15
N TYR A 53 9.67 -3.87 2.59
CA TYR A 53 8.92 -2.67 2.27
C TYR A 53 7.81 -2.96 1.25
N ARG A 54 8.10 -3.69 0.17
CA ARG A 54 7.10 -4.07 -0.81
C ARG A 54 6.03 -5.01 -0.23
N MET A 55 6.42 -5.96 0.61
CA MET A 55 5.45 -6.83 1.31
C MET A 55 4.49 -6.00 2.18
N ARG A 56 5.02 -5.06 2.97
CA ARG A 56 4.21 -4.20 3.81
C ARG A 56 3.35 -3.22 3.00
N GLN A 57 3.91 -2.67 1.94
CA GLN A 57 3.20 -1.78 1.03
C GLN A 57 2.00 -2.45 0.37
N ARG A 58 2.12 -3.72 -0.05
CA ARG A 58 1.00 -4.51 -0.58
C ARG A 58 -0.16 -4.59 0.41
N GLU A 59 0.14 -4.84 1.69
CA GLU A 59 -0.87 -4.92 2.74
C GLU A 59 -1.62 -3.59 2.90
N PHE A 60 -0.92 -2.47 2.90
CA PHE A 60 -1.52 -1.15 2.99
C PHE A 60 -2.40 -0.82 1.77
N ILE A 61 -1.91 -1.07 0.57
CA ILE A 61 -2.68 -0.82 -0.65
C ILE A 61 -3.93 -1.71 -0.69
N ALA A 62 -3.82 -2.99 -0.33
CA ALA A 62 -4.95 -3.92 -0.30
C ALA A 62 -6.00 -3.48 0.74
N ALA A 63 -5.57 -3.07 1.93
CA ALA A 63 -6.49 -2.57 2.97
C ALA A 63 -7.21 -1.30 2.51
N LEU A 64 -6.49 -0.35 1.90
CA LEU A 64 -7.09 0.88 1.37
C LEU A 64 -8.06 0.58 0.21
N ALA A 65 -7.71 -0.35 -0.67
CA ALA A 65 -8.58 -0.80 -1.75
C ALA A 65 -9.86 -1.46 -1.24
N ALA A 66 -9.77 -2.28 -0.18
CA ALA A 66 -10.93 -2.86 0.49
C ALA A 66 -11.84 -1.76 1.08
N SER A 67 -11.27 -0.78 1.80
CA SER A 67 -12.03 0.35 2.34
C SER A 67 -12.70 1.20 1.24
N ALA A 68 -12.09 1.30 0.06
CA ALA A 68 -12.70 1.97 -1.09
C ALA A 68 -13.92 1.21 -1.61
N VAL A 69 -13.88 -0.13 -1.61
CA VAL A 69 -15.03 -0.98 -1.98
C VAL A 69 -16.16 -0.81 -0.96
N ASP A 70 -15.84 -0.88 0.35
CA ASP A 70 -16.83 -0.69 1.42
C ASP A 70 -17.52 0.69 1.32
N LEU A 71 -16.73 1.74 1.07
CA LEU A 71 -17.24 3.09 0.86
C LEU A 71 -18.17 3.15 -0.36
N ARG A 72 -17.76 2.53 -1.47
CA ARG A 72 -18.59 2.46 -2.68
C ARG A 72 -19.93 1.80 -2.41
N GLU A 73 -19.96 0.66 -1.70
CA GLU A 73 -21.19 -0.05 -1.34
C GLU A 73 -22.12 0.84 -0.48
N ALA A 74 -21.56 1.48 0.54
CA ALA A 74 -22.33 2.40 1.39
C ALA A 74 -22.92 3.58 0.59
N LEU A 75 -22.17 4.13 -0.35
CA LEU A 75 -22.65 5.20 -1.23
C LEU A 75 -23.72 4.73 -2.19
N VAL A 76 -23.64 3.51 -2.73
CA VAL A 76 -24.67 2.92 -3.60
C VAL A 76 -25.98 2.73 -2.81
N ASP A 77 -25.91 2.21 -1.59
CA ASP A 77 -27.07 2.05 -0.72
C ASP A 77 -27.71 3.40 -0.40
N LEU A 78 -26.90 4.40 -0.08
CA LEU A 78 -27.39 5.74 0.20
C LEU A 78 -28.06 6.37 -1.05
N ALA A 79 -27.42 6.25 -2.21
CA ALA A 79 -27.97 6.74 -3.48
C ALA A 79 -29.31 6.06 -3.82
N SER A 80 -29.41 4.75 -3.58
CA SER A 80 -30.66 3.99 -3.81
C SER A 80 -31.83 4.48 -2.96
N ARG A 81 -31.58 4.87 -1.71
CA ARG A 81 -32.59 5.41 -0.79
C ARG A 81 -33.04 6.83 -1.13
N HIS A 82 -32.17 7.61 -1.79
CA HIS A 82 -32.35 9.03 -2.07
C HIS A 82 -32.50 9.37 -3.56
N ARG A 83 -33.03 8.43 -4.35
CA ARG A 83 -33.26 8.64 -5.80
C ARG A 83 -34.19 9.81 -6.11
N GLU A 84 -35.19 9.99 -5.28
CA GLU A 84 -36.22 11.02 -5.45
C GLU A 84 -36.06 12.21 -4.48
N THR A 85 -34.96 12.24 -3.73
CA THR A 85 -34.66 13.38 -2.85
C THR A 85 -33.97 14.46 -3.68
N PHE A 86 -34.73 15.50 -3.99
CA PHE A 86 -34.25 16.63 -4.79
C PHE A 86 -33.65 17.73 -3.94
N PHE A 87 -32.64 18.38 -4.46
CA PHE A 87 -32.05 19.59 -3.89
C PHE A 87 -31.48 20.48 -4.99
N ALA A 88 -31.13 21.72 -4.68
CA ALA A 88 -30.48 22.62 -5.61
C ALA A 88 -28.96 22.29 -5.64
N ALA A 89 -28.46 21.94 -6.80
CA ALA A 89 -27.02 21.92 -7.03
C ALA A 89 -26.46 23.35 -6.91
N HIS A 90 -25.21 23.47 -6.47
CA HIS A 90 -24.55 24.76 -6.29
C HIS A 90 -23.38 24.92 -7.27
N THR A 91 -23.25 26.07 -7.85
CA THR A 91 -22.07 26.51 -8.58
C THR A 91 -21.63 27.86 -8.03
N HIS A 92 -20.33 28.04 -7.80
CA HIS A 92 -19.81 29.27 -7.20
C HIS A 92 -20.52 29.68 -5.90
N THR A 93 -20.86 28.69 -5.06
CA THR A 93 -21.64 28.86 -3.82
C THR A 93 -23.06 29.40 -3.99
N GLN A 94 -23.57 29.44 -5.22
CA GLN A 94 -24.93 29.90 -5.53
C GLN A 94 -25.79 28.72 -5.96
N ALA A 95 -27.08 28.74 -5.57
CA ALA A 95 -28.07 27.77 -6.04
C ALA A 95 -28.17 27.82 -7.57
N ALA A 96 -28.11 26.67 -8.20
CA ALA A 96 -28.09 26.51 -9.64
C ALA A 96 -29.26 25.62 -10.12
N GLN A 97 -28.95 24.44 -10.62
CA GLN A 97 -29.93 23.54 -11.21
C GLN A 97 -30.48 22.54 -10.18
N PRO A 98 -31.76 22.13 -10.30
CA PRO A 98 -32.27 21.04 -9.48
C PRO A 98 -31.57 19.71 -9.85
N THR A 99 -31.27 18.91 -8.84
CA THR A 99 -30.70 17.58 -9.00
C THR A 99 -31.23 16.66 -7.89
N SER A 100 -30.83 15.39 -7.89
CA SER A 100 -31.12 14.48 -6.81
C SER A 100 -29.85 14.15 -6.01
N VAL A 101 -30.03 13.80 -4.75
CA VAL A 101 -28.94 13.32 -3.90
C VAL A 101 -28.27 12.09 -4.54
N ALA A 102 -29.05 11.21 -5.15
CA ALA A 102 -28.51 10.05 -5.85
C ALA A 102 -27.58 10.45 -7.01
N HIS A 103 -27.95 11.45 -7.82
CA HIS A 103 -27.10 11.92 -8.91
C HIS A 103 -25.77 12.48 -8.41
N TYR A 104 -25.78 13.23 -7.33
CA TYR A 104 -24.54 13.70 -6.67
C TYR A 104 -23.67 12.54 -6.19
N LEU A 105 -24.28 11.58 -5.48
CA LEU A 105 -23.56 10.42 -4.94
C LEU A 105 -22.97 9.51 -6.03
N LEU A 106 -23.65 9.35 -7.16
CA LEU A 106 -23.15 8.61 -8.32
C LEU A 106 -21.85 9.22 -8.85
N ALA A 107 -21.73 10.54 -8.88
CA ALA A 107 -20.50 11.20 -9.28
C ALA A 107 -19.31 10.89 -8.32
N VAL A 108 -19.60 10.76 -7.03
CA VAL A 108 -18.61 10.34 -6.02
C VAL A 108 -18.25 8.86 -6.20
N ILE A 109 -19.24 8.00 -6.46
CA ILE A 109 -19.02 6.56 -6.72
C ILE A 109 -18.09 6.37 -7.92
N GLU A 110 -18.34 7.04 -9.02
CA GLU A 110 -17.48 6.99 -10.21
C GLU A 110 -16.04 7.44 -9.91
N GLN A 111 -15.86 8.42 -9.03
CA GLN A 111 -14.53 8.84 -8.60
C GLN A 111 -13.84 7.75 -7.78
N VAL A 112 -14.53 7.15 -6.80
CA VAL A 112 -14.00 6.05 -5.98
C VAL A 112 -13.61 4.85 -6.86
N GLU A 113 -14.39 4.54 -7.89
CA GLU A 113 -14.08 3.47 -8.86
C GLU A 113 -12.79 3.77 -9.63
N ARG A 114 -12.58 5.01 -10.08
CA ARG A 114 -11.31 5.41 -10.72
C ARG A 114 -10.13 5.37 -9.74
N ASP A 115 -10.35 5.71 -8.49
CA ASP A 115 -9.32 5.65 -7.45
C ASP A 115 -8.94 4.20 -7.14
N TYR A 116 -9.92 3.29 -7.10
CA TYR A 116 -9.66 1.86 -6.97
C TYR A 116 -8.79 1.31 -8.12
N VAL A 117 -9.03 1.75 -9.36
CA VAL A 117 -8.19 1.36 -10.50
C VAL A 117 -6.74 1.85 -10.33
N ARG A 118 -6.53 3.08 -9.81
CA ARG A 118 -5.19 3.60 -9.49
C ARG A 118 -4.50 2.77 -8.41
N LEU A 119 -5.21 2.43 -7.34
CA LEU A 119 -4.68 1.58 -6.27
C LEU A 119 -4.28 0.19 -6.79
N ARG A 120 -5.08 -0.41 -7.67
CA ARG A 120 -4.73 -1.68 -8.32
C ARG A 120 -3.47 -1.57 -9.17
N ALA A 121 -3.28 -0.49 -9.92
CA ALA A 121 -2.06 -0.25 -10.69
C ALA A 121 -0.84 -0.12 -9.77
N ALA A 122 -0.94 0.66 -8.70
CA ALA A 122 0.10 0.80 -7.69
C ALA A 122 0.43 -0.53 -6.98
N TYR A 123 -0.59 -1.37 -6.74
CA TYR A 123 -0.39 -2.72 -6.21
C TYR A 123 0.44 -3.58 -7.18
N ALA A 124 0.11 -3.56 -8.46
CA ALA A 124 0.82 -4.34 -9.48
C ALA A 124 2.30 -3.93 -9.61
N SER A 125 2.59 -2.63 -9.53
CA SER A 125 3.97 -2.11 -9.52
C SER A 125 4.73 -2.51 -8.26
N THR A 126 4.05 -2.55 -7.11
CA THR A 126 4.62 -2.97 -5.84
C THR A 126 4.85 -4.48 -5.78
N ASN A 127 3.98 -5.28 -6.42
CA ASN A 127 3.95 -6.73 -6.30
C ASN A 127 5.02 -7.44 -7.16
N ARG A 128 6.25 -6.93 -7.11
CA ARG A 128 7.44 -7.46 -7.78
C ARG A 128 8.56 -7.69 -6.77
N SER A 129 9.11 -8.91 -6.72
CA SER A 129 10.13 -9.27 -5.74
C SER A 129 11.50 -8.71 -6.12
N PRO A 130 12.13 -7.88 -5.28
CA PRO A 130 13.53 -7.45 -5.48
C PRO A 130 14.53 -8.46 -4.92
N LEU A 131 14.10 -9.48 -4.17
CA LEU A 131 14.98 -10.43 -3.48
C LEU A 131 15.88 -11.15 -4.48
N GLY A 132 17.15 -11.31 -4.11
CA GLY A 132 18.20 -11.84 -4.96
C GLY A 132 18.90 -10.80 -5.84
N ALA A 133 18.53 -9.51 -5.71
CA ALA A 133 19.33 -8.42 -6.25
C ALA A 133 20.63 -8.21 -5.46
N CYS A 134 20.72 -8.80 -4.28
CA CYS A 134 21.83 -8.64 -3.34
C CYS A 134 22.07 -7.17 -3.00
N ALA A 135 23.32 -6.71 -3.00
CA ALA A 135 23.58 -5.30 -2.73
C ALA A 135 22.94 -4.40 -3.80
N ILE A 136 23.06 -4.76 -5.09
CA ILE A 136 22.45 -4.04 -6.23
C ILE A 136 22.61 -4.78 -7.58
N THR A 137 23.68 -5.51 -7.80
CA THR A 137 24.04 -6.09 -9.10
C THR A 137 23.78 -7.59 -9.21
N GLY A 138 23.12 -8.19 -8.23
CA GLY A 138 22.87 -9.63 -8.18
C GLY A 138 24.07 -10.42 -7.67
N THR A 139 24.11 -11.71 -8.00
CA THR A 139 25.12 -12.64 -7.49
C THR A 139 25.45 -13.71 -8.52
N GLY A 140 26.67 -14.26 -8.43
CA GLY A 140 27.07 -15.45 -9.20
C GLY A 140 26.70 -16.78 -8.52
N PHE A 141 26.11 -16.76 -7.32
CA PHE A 141 25.59 -17.96 -6.67
C PHE A 141 24.32 -18.46 -7.36
N PRO A 142 24.10 -19.78 -7.45
CA PRO A 142 22.95 -20.38 -8.11
C PRO A 142 21.68 -20.24 -7.24
N ILE A 143 21.15 -19.04 -7.09
CA ILE A 143 19.89 -18.76 -6.40
C ILE A 143 18.72 -18.81 -7.36
N ASP A 144 17.55 -19.23 -6.86
CA ASP A 144 16.30 -19.21 -7.62
C ASP A 144 15.44 -18.04 -7.15
N ARG A 145 15.48 -16.94 -7.90
CA ARG A 145 14.70 -15.74 -7.63
C ARG A 145 13.21 -15.94 -7.89
N GLN A 146 12.84 -16.84 -8.81
CA GLN A 146 11.43 -17.15 -9.06
C GLN A 146 10.83 -17.89 -7.88
N LEU A 147 11.51 -18.93 -7.38
CA LEU A 147 11.05 -19.68 -6.20
C LEU A 147 10.84 -18.78 -4.99
N THR A 148 11.78 -17.88 -4.70
CA THR A 148 11.65 -16.96 -3.56
C THR A 148 10.52 -15.94 -3.77
N SER A 149 10.32 -15.48 -5.01
CA SER A 149 9.19 -14.62 -5.38
C SER A 149 7.85 -15.31 -5.14
N ASP A 150 7.71 -16.56 -5.59
CA ASP A 150 6.48 -17.36 -5.43
C ASP A 150 6.18 -17.64 -3.96
N LEU A 151 7.20 -18.03 -3.18
CA LEU A 151 7.06 -18.30 -1.74
C LEU A 151 6.66 -17.06 -0.92
N LEU A 152 7.02 -15.86 -1.38
CA LEU A 152 6.65 -14.59 -0.76
C LEU A 152 5.36 -13.99 -1.34
N GLY A 153 4.72 -14.68 -2.30
CA GLY A 153 3.46 -14.28 -2.91
C GLY A 153 3.57 -13.03 -3.79
N PHE A 154 4.71 -12.82 -4.44
CA PHE A 154 4.86 -11.81 -5.49
C PHE A 154 4.47 -12.40 -6.85
N ASP A 155 4.05 -11.54 -7.79
CA ASP A 155 3.70 -11.98 -9.15
C ASP A 155 4.93 -12.48 -9.94
N ALA A 156 6.07 -11.86 -9.73
CA ALA A 156 7.34 -12.25 -10.34
C ALA A 156 8.51 -11.48 -9.68
N PRO A 157 9.77 -11.92 -9.88
CA PRO A 157 10.92 -11.10 -9.55
C PRO A 157 10.98 -9.84 -10.44
N THR A 158 11.63 -8.80 -9.95
CA THR A 158 11.98 -7.63 -10.76
C THR A 158 12.96 -8.01 -11.87
N GLY A 159 12.82 -7.42 -13.06
CA GLY A 159 13.62 -7.79 -14.25
C GLY A 159 15.08 -7.35 -14.17
N ASN A 160 15.37 -6.25 -13.49
CA ASN A 160 16.71 -5.68 -13.37
C ASN A 160 17.09 -5.50 -11.91
N THR A 161 18.21 -6.05 -11.48
CA THR A 161 18.66 -6.03 -10.09
C THR A 161 19.06 -4.63 -9.62
N TYR A 162 19.63 -3.81 -10.50
CA TYR A 162 20.01 -2.44 -10.16
C TYR A 162 18.75 -1.59 -9.86
N GLY A 163 17.77 -1.63 -10.75
CA GLY A 163 16.49 -0.96 -10.54
C GLY A 163 15.71 -1.47 -9.33
N SER A 164 15.88 -2.76 -8.97
CA SER A 164 15.26 -3.35 -7.78
C SER A 164 15.59 -2.62 -6.49
N ILE A 165 16.79 -2.05 -6.40
CA ILE A 165 17.34 -1.40 -5.21
C ILE A 165 17.32 0.12 -5.36
N ALA A 166 17.70 0.64 -6.55
CA ALA A 166 17.93 2.06 -6.76
C ALA A 166 16.64 2.86 -7.01
N THR A 167 15.53 2.22 -7.42
CA THR A 167 14.29 2.92 -7.76
C THR A 167 13.22 2.75 -6.68
N VAL A 168 12.49 3.82 -6.41
CA VAL A 168 11.41 3.88 -5.41
C VAL A 168 10.08 4.36 -6.02
N ASP A 169 9.96 4.31 -7.33
CA ASP A 169 8.78 4.74 -8.09
C ASP A 169 7.51 4.00 -7.66
N TYR A 170 7.57 2.71 -7.34
CA TYR A 170 6.46 1.94 -6.80
C TYR A 170 5.87 2.54 -5.50
N LEU A 171 6.73 3.12 -4.64
CA LEU A 171 6.30 3.79 -3.42
C LEU A 171 5.64 5.13 -3.75
N LEU A 172 6.24 5.91 -4.62
CA LEU A 172 5.71 7.20 -5.07
C LEU A 172 4.37 7.03 -5.78
N GLU A 173 4.21 6.00 -6.62
CA GLU A 173 2.96 5.67 -7.30
C GLU A 173 1.83 5.38 -6.30
N SER A 174 2.10 4.59 -5.27
CA SER A 174 1.11 4.26 -4.25
C SER A 174 0.72 5.47 -3.38
N VAL A 175 1.69 6.32 -3.05
CA VAL A 175 1.44 7.59 -2.33
C VAL A 175 0.62 8.53 -3.20
N ALA A 176 0.95 8.68 -4.48
CA ALA A 176 0.21 9.52 -5.42
C ALA A 176 -1.23 9.03 -5.63
N ALA A 177 -1.44 7.73 -5.79
CA ALA A 177 -2.78 7.14 -5.89
C ALA A 177 -3.62 7.43 -4.64
N THR A 178 -3.04 7.24 -3.46
CA THR A 178 -3.69 7.55 -2.18
C THR A 178 -4.02 9.05 -2.05
N GLN A 179 -3.09 9.92 -2.43
CA GLN A 179 -3.27 11.36 -2.38
C GLN A 179 -4.44 11.82 -3.27
N VAL A 180 -4.52 11.32 -4.50
CA VAL A 180 -5.62 11.64 -5.43
C VAL A 180 -6.96 11.27 -4.82
N MET A 181 -7.07 10.06 -4.24
CA MET A 181 -8.27 9.59 -3.55
C MET A 181 -8.65 10.50 -2.38
N LEU A 182 -7.71 10.80 -1.49
CA LEU A 182 -7.98 11.59 -0.28
C LEU A 182 -8.35 13.04 -0.60
N ILE A 183 -7.75 13.66 -1.62
CA ILE A 183 -8.13 15.01 -2.08
C ILE A 183 -9.57 14.99 -2.59
N GLY A 184 -9.93 13.98 -3.39
CA GLY A 184 -11.29 13.83 -3.90
C GLY A 184 -12.33 13.64 -2.80
N LEU A 185 -12.05 12.77 -1.83
CA LEU A 185 -12.92 12.55 -0.67
C LEU A 185 -13.01 13.80 0.22
N GLY A 186 -11.90 14.54 0.37
CA GLY A 186 -11.88 15.80 1.12
C GLY A 186 -12.86 16.83 0.55
N ARG A 187 -13.01 16.90 -0.78
CA ARG A 187 -14.02 17.74 -1.43
C ARG A 187 -15.46 17.32 -1.06
N VAL A 188 -15.73 16.02 -1.07
CA VAL A 188 -17.05 15.49 -0.68
C VAL A 188 -17.37 15.81 0.78
N VAL A 189 -16.40 15.63 1.68
CA VAL A 189 -16.55 16.00 3.10
C VAL A 189 -16.83 17.49 3.24
N GLN A 190 -16.15 18.35 2.47
CA GLN A 190 -16.39 19.79 2.47
C GLN A 190 -17.82 20.13 2.01
N ASP A 191 -18.33 19.48 0.97
CA ASP A 191 -19.71 19.68 0.51
C ASP A 191 -20.71 19.29 1.60
N LEU A 192 -20.50 18.16 2.28
CA LEU A 192 -21.37 17.72 3.39
C LEU A 192 -21.34 18.71 4.57
N LEU A 193 -20.16 19.24 4.90
CA LEU A 193 -20.04 20.26 5.95
C LEU A 193 -20.79 21.54 5.61
N LEU A 194 -20.72 21.98 4.35
CA LEU A 194 -21.47 23.15 3.86
C LEU A 194 -22.99 22.91 3.93
N TRP A 195 -23.46 21.73 3.54
CA TRP A 195 -24.89 21.40 3.60
C TRP A 195 -25.45 21.31 5.03
N CYS A 196 -24.60 21.15 6.02
CA CYS A 196 -25.01 21.21 7.44
C CYS A 196 -25.08 22.64 7.99
N THR A 197 -24.75 23.67 7.21
CA THR A 197 -24.86 25.07 7.63
C THR A 197 -26.26 25.60 7.44
N ARG A 198 -26.62 26.68 8.15
CA ARG A 198 -27.96 27.32 8.05
C ARG A 198 -28.23 27.94 6.68
N GLU A 199 -27.19 28.26 5.94
CA GLU A 199 -27.23 28.88 4.62
C GLU A 199 -27.59 27.89 3.50
N PHE A 200 -27.34 26.60 3.72
CA PHE A 200 -27.54 25.55 2.73
C PHE A 200 -28.56 24.47 3.15
N GLY A 201 -28.89 24.35 4.44
CA GLY A 201 -29.78 23.33 5.00
C GLY A 201 -31.20 23.80 5.28
#